data_390b8a8a2b70805469f6e2b9d253a724
#
_entry.id   390b8a8a2b70805469f6e2b9d253a724
#
_cell.length_a   1.000
_cell.length_b   1.000
_cell.length_c   1.000
_cell.angle_alpha   90.00
_cell.angle_beta   90.00
_cell.angle_gamma   90.00
#
_symmetry.space_group_name_H-M   'P 1'
#
loop_
_entity.id
_entity.type
_entity.pdbx_description
1 polymer ?
#
loop_
_entity_poly.entity_id
_entity_poly.type
_entity_poly.pdbx_seq_one_letter_code
_entity_poly.pdbx_strand_id
1 'polypeptide(L)'
;MGEVLARSSRLVLLLGVLVAAVSALAAPGVASARVTPLPAPYRVVVVDRMSDAAFAAVARRGAVGLMRPGFGPTTSYGSALAELVRGAEVNSHIGGMPPGKPLIGPDKVRGSWVATWCRMCIVLQLPPRGGTLLNDKLYRVAIVGRGYHGLLVSPTTHIPGLVSIVDIAPTALGRPSTGLSWVGASNAVGHLDSLGQQIHANNRLKYAALFIAAALLLLLALLGLRAAATAVPAALLVNLGLGAAQVSNEIVLVAGISIGTALLAFALARVCRSDDALLMLYGGVVFLYAATMVSRPEWQAINPFGPTQNSRFWGIGNQVETLLLAPLLAGAVLARRRFGLLGFLLFGLFGLVVMTDNRLGSDGGGAIVLGVALAVLGWRLFRLRLSGFIGLLGAAAVTVLWLVQRGLAQQGPDHLRSAFSGGVSGFLASLASRWPLSYLPALHAWMLVAPLLLVLVAVFVAAWRRTEVQATRDLLLALGVGLGVSLLVNDSAAYELAGGIAVVGAVARFVPTAAPVRLRVRVPLFRRAEPVASESPPS
;
A
#
# COMPACT_ATOMS: atom_id res chain seq x y z
N MET A 1 17.21 -23.87 -30.17
CA MET A 1 16.07 -24.38 -29.37
C MET A 1 16.50 -24.83 -27.98
N GLY A 2 17.61 -25.55 -27.80
CA GLY A 2 18.10 -26.00 -26.49
C GLY A 2 18.48 -24.89 -25.50
N GLU A 3 19.14 -23.81 -25.94
CA GLU A 3 19.48 -22.68 -25.05
C GLU A 3 18.28 -21.87 -24.56
N VAL A 4 17.22 -21.75 -25.35
CA VAL A 4 15.98 -21.05 -24.96
C VAL A 4 15.22 -21.87 -23.91
N LEU A 5 15.21 -23.20 -24.06
CA LEU A 5 14.62 -24.12 -23.07
C LEU A 5 15.43 -24.15 -21.76
N ALA A 6 16.77 -24.12 -21.82
CA ALA A 6 17.62 -24.07 -20.65
C ALA A 6 17.55 -22.71 -19.90
N ARG A 7 17.31 -21.61 -20.60
CA ARG A 7 17.09 -20.30 -19.98
C ARG A 7 15.70 -20.18 -19.34
N SER A 8 14.66 -20.73 -19.99
CA SER A 8 13.32 -20.77 -19.40
C SER A 8 13.22 -21.67 -18.17
N SER A 9 13.96 -22.80 -18.13
CA SER A 9 14.00 -23.67 -16.95
C SER A 9 14.73 -23.02 -15.76
N ARG A 10 15.80 -22.25 -15.99
CA ARG A 10 16.46 -21.46 -14.93
C ARG A 10 15.56 -20.35 -14.39
N LEU A 11 14.76 -19.75 -15.26
CA LEU A 11 13.79 -18.72 -14.86
C LEU A 11 12.67 -19.29 -14.00
N VAL A 12 12.13 -20.46 -14.40
CA VAL A 12 11.13 -21.20 -13.62
C VAL A 12 11.71 -21.65 -12.28
N LEU A 13 12.99 -22.05 -12.27
CA LEU A 13 13.69 -22.43 -11.03
C LEU A 13 13.88 -21.23 -10.09
N LEU A 14 14.26 -20.06 -10.62
CA LEU A 14 14.38 -18.82 -9.84
C LEU A 14 13.02 -18.37 -9.30
N LEU A 15 11.95 -18.49 -10.09
CA LEU A 15 10.59 -18.23 -9.65
C LEU A 15 10.16 -19.22 -8.56
N GLY A 16 10.45 -20.50 -8.76
CA GLY A 16 10.20 -21.56 -7.79
C GLY A 16 10.97 -21.33 -6.49
N VAL A 17 12.23 -20.89 -6.57
CA VAL A 17 13.07 -20.54 -5.40
C VAL A 17 12.54 -19.26 -4.73
N LEU A 18 12.11 -18.25 -5.48
CA LEU A 18 11.50 -17.04 -4.92
C LEU A 18 10.16 -17.35 -4.26
N VAL A 19 9.31 -18.15 -4.91
CA VAL A 19 8.03 -18.63 -4.35
C VAL A 19 8.28 -19.55 -3.16
N ALA A 20 9.28 -20.44 -3.21
CA ALA A 20 9.65 -21.31 -2.08
C ALA A 20 10.29 -20.51 -0.93
N ALA A 21 11.11 -19.51 -1.22
CA ALA A 21 11.65 -18.60 -0.21
C ALA A 21 10.54 -17.73 0.42
N VAL A 22 9.60 -17.22 -0.38
CA VAL A 22 8.42 -16.51 0.13
C VAL A 22 7.51 -17.47 0.91
N SER A 23 7.34 -18.71 0.44
CA SER A 23 6.56 -19.73 1.16
C SER A 23 7.27 -20.22 2.43
N ALA A 24 8.59 -20.31 2.44
CA ALA A 24 9.39 -20.66 3.63
C ALA A 24 9.46 -19.48 4.62
N LEU A 25 9.52 -18.22 4.14
CA LEU A 25 9.38 -17.02 4.95
C LEU A 25 7.91 -16.81 5.41
N ALA A 26 6.96 -17.30 4.64
CA ALA A 26 5.54 -17.38 4.97
C ALA A 26 5.19 -18.64 5.78
N ALA A 27 6.17 -19.55 6.04
CA ALA A 27 5.95 -20.62 6.99
C ALA A 27 5.50 -20.00 8.32
N PRO A 28 4.41 -20.49 8.92
CA PRO A 28 3.84 -19.87 10.11
C PRO A 28 4.89 -19.91 11.22
N GLY A 29 5.56 -18.77 11.43
CA GLY A 29 6.03 -18.50 12.78
C GLY A 29 4.76 -18.50 13.60
N VAL A 30 4.46 -19.64 14.20
CA VAL A 30 3.30 -19.96 15.01
C VAL A 30 2.18 -18.92 14.82
N ALA A 31 1.41 -19.05 13.74
CA ALA A 31 0.16 -18.31 13.59
C ALA A 31 -0.75 -18.87 14.68
N SER A 32 -0.59 -18.34 15.89
CA SER A 32 -1.53 -18.60 16.98
C SER A 32 -2.89 -18.28 16.40
N ALA A 33 -3.77 -19.29 16.30
CA ALA A 33 -5.07 -19.13 15.69
C ALA A 33 -5.76 -17.92 16.33
N ARG A 34 -6.22 -16.98 15.50
CA ARG A 34 -7.03 -15.86 15.99
C ARG A 34 -8.25 -16.43 16.67
N VAL A 35 -8.44 -16.09 17.94
CA VAL A 35 -9.63 -16.49 18.67
C VAL A 35 -10.60 -15.33 18.67
N THR A 36 -11.76 -15.52 18.08
CA THR A 36 -12.87 -14.58 18.17
C THR A 36 -13.63 -14.88 19.46
N PRO A 37 -13.65 -13.96 20.43
CA PRO A 37 -14.38 -14.16 21.67
C PRO A 37 -15.88 -14.27 21.43
N LEU A 38 -16.59 -14.89 22.37
CA LEU A 38 -18.04 -14.90 22.37
C LEU A 38 -18.56 -13.46 22.42
N PRO A 39 -19.53 -13.11 21.57
CA PRO A 39 -20.10 -11.76 21.57
C PRO A 39 -20.74 -11.45 22.91
N ALA A 40 -20.25 -10.40 23.55
CA ALA A 40 -20.79 -9.92 24.82
C ALA A 40 -20.56 -8.40 24.91
N PRO A 41 -21.47 -7.62 25.47
CA PRO A 41 -21.26 -6.20 25.66
C PRO A 41 -20.14 -5.94 26.67
N TYR A 42 -19.18 -5.10 26.28
CA TYR A 42 -18.10 -4.65 27.11
C TYR A 42 -18.31 -3.20 27.55
N ARG A 43 -17.99 -2.91 28.81
CA ARG A 43 -17.93 -1.53 29.31
C ARG A 43 -16.64 -0.88 28.83
N VAL A 44 -16.72 0.29 28.22
CA VAL A 44 -15.55 1.09 27.81
C VAL A 44 -15.15 2.01 28.97
N VAL A 45 -13.86 1.98 29.33
CA VAL A 45 -13.28 2.80 30.39
C VAL A 45 -12.09 3.57 29.81
N VAL A 46 -12.21 4.87 29.72
CA VAL A 46 -11.11 5.76 29.34
C VAL A 46 -10.37 6.19 30.59
N VAL A 47 -9.04 6.04 30.59
CA VAL A 47 -8.16 6.47 31.67
C VAL A 47 -7.19 7.52 31.17
N ASP A 48 -6.85 8.49 32.01
CA ASP A 48 -5.89 9.55 31.67
C ASP A 48 -4.47 8.96 31.53
N ARG A 49 -4.12 8.00 32.40
CA ARG A 49 -2.81 7.33 32.38
C ARG A 49 -2.94 5.87 32.83
N MET A 50 -2.23 5.00 32.16
CA MET A 50 -2.06 3.59 32.55
C MET A 50 -0.57 3.36 32.82
N SER A 51 -0.21 3.14 34.10
CA SER A 51 1.17 2.87 34.48
C SER A 51 1.65 1.52 33.95
N ASP A 52 2.98 1.31 33.88
CA ASP A 52 3.56 0.04 33.42
C ASP A 52 3.11 -1.13 34.25
N ALA A 53 3.09 -0.94 35.59
CA ALA A 53 2.63 -1.96 36.53
C ALA A 53 1.14 -2.31 36.35
N ALA A 54 0.28 -1.31 36.14
CA ALA A 54 -1.14 -1.52 35.85
C ALA A 54 -1.34 -2.24 34.51
N PHE A 55 -0.60 -1.85 33.48
CA PHE A 55 -0.65 -2.47 32.15
C PHE A 55 -0.19 -3.94 32.19
N ALA A 56 0.94 -4.22 32.86
CA ALA A 56 1.42 -5.58 33.08
C ALA A 56 0.45 -6.44 33.91
N ALA A 57 -0.22 -5.85 34.91
CA ALA A 57 -1.23 -6.57 35.66
C ALA A 57 -2.45 -6.96 34.81
N VAL A 58 -2.88 -6.07 33.91
CA VAL A 58 -3.98 -6.36 32.99
C VAL A 58 -3.56 -7.39 31.92
N ALA A 59 -2.34 -7.31 31.42
CA ALA A 59 -1.80 -8.26 30.44
C ALA A 59 -1.82 -9.72 30.94
N ARG A 60 -1.69 -9.94 32.25
CA ARG A 60 -1.82 -11.28 32.86
C ARG A 60 -3.25 -11.81 32.91
N ARG A 61 -4.26 -10.95 32.75
CA ARG A 61 -5.70 -11.28 32.94
C ARG A 61 -6.54 -11.09 31.69
N GLY A 62 -5.96 -10.55 30.63
CA GLY A 62 -6.67 -10.19 29.41
C GLY A 62 -5.75 -10.08 28.20
N ALA A 63 -6.23 -9.50 27.13
CA ALA A 63 -5.45 -9.19 25.95
C ALA A 63 -5.11 -7.70 25.92
N VAL A 64 -3.90 -7.37 25.42
CA VAL A 64 -3.36 -6.01 25.42
C VAL A 64 -2.92 -5.59 24.03
N GLY A 65 -2.86 -4.28 23.79
CA GLY A 65 -2.41 -3.70 22.53
C GLY A 65 -1.97 -2.24 22.68
N LEU A 66 -1.37 -1.74 21.62
CA LEU A 66 -1.09 -0.33 21.38
C LEU A 66 -2.09 0.22 20.37
N MET A 67 -2.58 1.42 20.59
CA MET A 67 -3.61 2.05 19.79
C MET A 67 -3.17 3.45 19.35
N ARG A 68 -3.32 3.75 18.07
CA ARG A 68 -3.24 5.13 17.60
C ARG A 68 -4.61 5.79 17.80
N PRO A 69 -4.66 7.03 18.36
CA PRO A 69 -5.91 7.62 18.86
C PRO A 69 -6.77 8.26 17.76
N GLY A 70 -6.46 8.05 16.49
CA GLY A 70 -7.24 8.60 15.39
C GLY A 70 -6.53 8.55 14.05
N PHE A 71 -7.24 8.97 13.01
CA PHE A 71 -6.73 9.10 11.65
C PHE A 71 -6.28 10.55 11.39
N GLY A 72 -5.25 10.69 10.55
CA GLY A 72 -4.70 12.00 10.19
C GLY A 72 -3.44 12.37 10.98
N PRO A 73 -2.77 13.48 10.60
CA PRO A 73 -1.49 13.88 11.16
C PRO A 73 -1.58 14.46 12.57
N THR A 74 -2.75 14.94 12.95
CA THR A 74 -3.01 15.52 14.28
C THR A 74 -4.18 14.82 14.97
N THR A 75 -4.20 14.88 16.30
CA THR A 75 -5.26 14.31 17.13
C THR A 75 -5.52 15.18 18.35
N SER A 76 -6.70 15.05 18.93
CA SER A 76 -7.07 15.64 20.21
C SER A 76 -7.90 14.65 21.01
N TYR A 77 -8.10 14.91 22.31
CA TYR A 77 -9.02 14.09 23.10
C TYR A 77 -10.42 14.02 22.48
N GLY A 78 -10.93 15.16 21.99
CA GLY A 78 -12.26 15.23 21.41
C GLY A 78 -12.39 14.46 20.09
N SER A 79 -11.43 14.59 19.18
CA SER A 79 -11.42 13.82 17.91
C SER A 79 -11.27 12.32 18.15
N ALA A 80 -10.37 11.92 19.06
CA ALA A 80 -10.18 10.51 19.41
C ALA A 80 -11.45 9.91 20.06
N LEU A 81 -12.10 10.64 20.96
CA LEU A 81 -13.36 10.20 21.56
C LEU A 81 -14.47 10.08 20.49
N ALA A 82 -14.53 11.03 19.56
CA ALA A 82 -15.51 10.98 18.48
C ALA A 82 -15.32 9.76 17.56
N GLU A 83 -14.08 9.42 17.20
CA GLU A 83 -13.77 8.20 16.44
C GLU A 83 -14.11 6.93 17.23
N LEU A 84 -13.77 6.90 18.51
CA LEU A 84 -14.07 5.79 19.39
C LEU A 84 -15.57 5.50 19.46
N VAL A 85 -16.38 6.51 19.81
CA VAL A 85 -17.83 6.31 20.01
C VAL A 85 -18.60 6.05 18.71
N ARG A 86 -18.08 6.51 17.59
CA ARG A 86 -18.68 6.28 16.26
C ARG A 86 -18.25 4.95 15.64
N GLY A 87 -17.07 4.44 15.99
CA GLY A 87 -16.48 3.30 15.30
C GLY A 87 -16.21 3.60 13.81
N ALA A 88 -15.88 4.85 13.51
CA ALA A 88 -15.61 5.35 12.16
C ALA A 88 -14.58 6.46 12.21
N GLU A 89 -13.85 6.64 11.10
CA GLU A 89 -12.87 7.72 10.98
C GLU A 89 -13.53 9.10 11.04
N VAL A 90 -12.97 9.96 11.87
CA VAL A 90 -13.33 11.37 11.96
C VAL A 90 -12.13 12.18 11.49
N ASN A 91 -12.17 12.65 10.25
CA ASN A 91 -11.07 13.44 9.73
C ASN A 91 -11.18 14.88 10.23
N SER A 92 -10.31 15.27 11.15
CA SER A 92 -10.26 16.60 11.74
C SER A 92 -9.94 17.74 10.75
N HIS A 93 -9.41 17.42 9.56
CA HIS A 93 -9.07 18.42 8.55
C HIS A 93 -10.21 18.76 7.59
N ILE A 94 -11.22 17.92 7.46
CA ILE A 94 -12.32 18.14 6.50
C ILE A 94 -13.49 18.93 7.12
N GLY A 95 -13.38 19.36 8.36
CA GLY A 95 -14.35 20.28 9.00
C GLY A 95 -15.74 19.70 9.26
N GLY A 96 -15.95 18.40 9.09
CA GLY A 96 -17.23 17.76 9.30
C GLY A 96 -17.14 16.41 10.00
N MET A 97 -17.98 16.19 10.99
CA MET A 97 -18.20 14.84 11.50
C MET A 97 -18.87 13.98 10.42
N PRO A 98 -18.43 12.73 10.20
CA PRO A 98 -19.10 11.82 9.28
C PRO A 98 -20.59 11.73 9.63
N PRO A 99 -21.48 11.65 8.63
CA PRO A 99 -22.90 11.48 8.89
C PRO A 99 -23.16 10.18 9.65
N GLY A 100 -24.05 10.20 10.60
CA GLY A 100 -24.45 9.02 11.38
C GLY A 100 -24.46 9.26 12.89
N LYS A 101 -25.23 8.43 13.59
CA LYS A 101 -25.28 8.43 15.06
C LYS A 101 -24.09 7.68 15.65
N PRO A 102 -23.58 8.10 16.84
CA PRO A 102 -22.59 7.31 17.57
C PRO A 102 -23.08 5.89 17.82
N LEU A 103 -22.20 4.90 17.67
CA LEU A 103 -22.51 3.49 17.96
C LEU A 103 -22.71 3.28 19.46
N ILE A 104 -21.91 3.98 20.29
CA ILE A 104 -22.04 3.98 21.76
C ILE A 104 -22.20 5.41 22.24
N GLY A 105 -23.06 5.61 23.26
CA GLY A 105 -23.23 6.92 23.86
C GLY A 105 -21.96 7.38 24.57
N PRO A 106 -21.55 8.65 24.42
CA PRO A 106 -20.36 9.17 25.11
C PRO A 106 -20.49 9.11 26.64
N ASP A 107 -21.69 9.08 27.19
CA ASP A 107 -22.03 8.86 28.60
C ASP A 107 -21.66 7.46 29.10
N LYS A 108 -21.60 6.48 28.20
CA LYS A 108 -21.19 5.10 28.51
C LYS A 108 -19.68 4.94 28.60
N VAL A 109 -18.92 5.96 28.21
CA VAL A 109 -17.46 5.99 28.32
C VAL A 109 -17.09 6.67 29.65
N ARG A 110 -16.72 5.87 30.63
CA ARG A 110 -16.47 6.37 32.01
C ARG A 110 -15.00 6.54 32.32
N GLY A 111 -14.62 7.60 33.04
CA GLY A 111 -13.25 8.04 33.27
C GLY A 111 -12.53 7.46 34.50
N SER A 112 -13.13 6.57 35.28
CA SER A 112 -12.45 5.96 36.44
C SER A 112 -12.35 4.45 36.31
N TRP A 113 -11.14 3.91 36.47
CA TRP A 113 -10.89 2.48 36.47
C TRP A 113 -10.12 2.07 37.71
N VAL A 114 -10.66 1.08 38.39
CA VAL A 114 -9.96 0.37 39.46
C VAL A 114 -9.76 -1.07 38.99
N ALA A 115 -8.51 -1.48 38.80
CA ALA A 115 -8.10 -2.75 38.18
C ALA A 115 -8.78 -4.00 38.73
N THR A 116 -9.25 -3.96 39.96
CA THR A 116 -9.80 -5.09 40.70
C THR A 116 -11.26 -5.42 40.36
N TRP A 117 -12.02 -4.47 39.80
CA TRP A 117 -13.49 -4.58 39.74
C TRP A 117 -14.07 -4.84 38.33
N CYS A 118 -13.26 -4.74 37.30
CA CYS A 118 -13.78 -4.89 35.96
C CYS A 118 -13.59 -6.33 35.43
N ARG A 119 -14.69 -7.03 35.24
CA ARG A 119 -14.68 -8.41 34.71
C ARG A 119 -14.88 -8.48 33.21
N MET A 120 -15.53 -7.47 32.61
CA MET A 120 -15.81 -7.36 31.18
C MET A 120 -15.66 -5.90 30.74
N CYS A 121 -14.43 -5.48 30.46
CA CYS A 121 -14.17 -4.09 30.05
C CYS A 121 -13.05 -3.94 29.04
N ILE A 122 -13.18 -2.89 28.27
CA ILE A 122 -12.15 -2.33 27.41
C ILE A 122 -11.60 -1.12 28.15
N VAL A 123 -10.33 -1.17 28.52
CA VAL A 123 -9.63 -0.06 29.19
C VAL A 123 -8.64 0.54 28.22
N LEU A 124 -8.69 1.83 28.00
CA LEU A 124 -7.82 2.49 27.05
C LEU A 124 -7.44 3.91 27.49
N GLN A 125 -6.28 4.35 26.99
CA GLN A 125 -5.85 5.74 27.10
C GLN A 125 -6.24 6.52 25.86
N LEU A 126 -6.59 7.79 26.03
CA LEU A 126 -6.74 8.78 24.97
C LEU A 126 -5.68 9.88 25.11
N PRO A 127 -5.49 10.71 24.08
CA PRO A 127 -4.66 11.90 24.19
C PRO A 127 -5.07 12.76 25.40
N PRO A 128 -4.13 13.47 26.03
CA PRO A 128 -4.46 14.35 27.14
C PRO A 128 -5.47 15.42 26.73
N ARG A 129 -6.31 15.84 27.67
CA ARG A 129 -7.24 16.94 27.45
C ARG A 129 -6.46 18.25 27.27
N GLY A 130 -6.87 19.08 26.35
CA GLY A 130 -6.30 20.41 26.16
C GLY A 130 -5.37 20.52 24.95
N GLY A 131 -5.91 20.80 23.78
CA GLY A 131 -5.19 21.11 22.57
C GLY A 131 -5.11 19.98 21.52
N THR A 132 -4.54 20.33 20.40
CA THR A 132 -4.27 19.40 19.29
C THR A 132 -2.80 18.99 19.34
N LEU A 133 -2.53 17.72 19.20
CA LEU A 133 -1.20 17.10 19.25
C LEU A 133 -0.87 16.44 17.90
N LEU A 134 0.40 16.23 17.64
CA LEU A 134 0.81 15.35 16.55
C LEU A 134 0.34 13.92 16.85
N ASN A 135 -0.17 13.26 15.83
CA ASN A 135 -0.66 11.88 15.94
C ASN A 135 0.48 10.88 15.72
N ASP A 136 1.55 11.02 16.50
CA ASP A 136 2.77 10.22 16.46
C ASP A 136 2.90 9.22 17.63
N LYS A 137 2.03 9.35 18.63
CA LYS A 137 2.06 8.53 19.85
C LYS A 137 1.08 7.36 19.79
N LEU A 138 1.48 6.25 20.38
CA LEU A 138 0.64 5.09 20.63
C LEU A 138 0.19 5.08 22.08
N TYR A 139 -1.07 4.72 22.30
CA TYR A 139 -1.71 4.66 23.60
C TYR A 139 -2.05 3.22 23.96
N ARG A 140 -2.00 2.88 25.24
CA ARG A 140 -2.29 1.54 25.71
C ARG A 140 -3.78 1.24 25.68
N VAL A 141 -4.10 0.02 25.24
CA VAL A 141 -5.45 -0.53 25.27
C VAL A 141 -5.40 -1.96 25.78
N ALA A 142 -6.41 -2.34 26.54
CA ALA A 142 -6.53 -3.67 27.09
C ALA A 142 -7.99 -4.11 27.14
N ILE A 143 -8.25 -5.39 26.96
CA ILE A 143 -9.56 -6.01 27.17
C ILE A 143 -9.44 -7.05 28.26
N VAL A 144 -10.20 -6.86 29.34
CA VAL A 144 -10.41 -7.86 30.38
C VAL A 144 -11.77 -8.48 30.18
N GLY A 145 -11.81 -9.79 29.99
CA GLY A 145 -13.07 -10.49 29.73
C GLY A 145 -12.86 -11.96 29.43
N ARG A 146 -13.94 -12.71 29.43
CA ARG A 146 -13.89 -14.14 29.12
C ARG A 146 -13.34 -14.35 27.70
N GLY A 147 -12.30 -15.15 27.59
CA GLY A 147 -11.71 -15.55 26.33
C GLY A 147 -10.69 -14.59 25.72
N TYR A 148 -10.39 -13.43 26.31
CA TYR A 148 -9.31 -12.55 25.87
C TYR A 148 -8.01 -12.87 26.61
N HIS A 149 -6.92 -13.12 25.84
CA HIS A 149 -5.60 -13.40 26.41
C HIS A 149 -4.49 -13.10 25.39
N GLY A 150 -3.39 -12.47 25.81
CA GLY A 150 -2.22 -12.19 24.97
C GLY A 150 -2.32 -10.85 24.22
N LEU A 151 -2.18 -10.86 22.89
CA LEU A 151 -2.17 -9.65 22.06
C LEU A 151 -3.51 -9.44 21.37
N LEU A 152 -4.02 -8.21 21.41
CA LEU A 152 -5.19 -7.81 20.65
C LEU A 152 -4.87 -7.79 19.14
N VAL A 153 -5.84 -8.17 18.34
CA VAL A 153 -5.77 -8.10 16.88
C VAL A 153 -6.99 -7.33 16.38
N SER A 154 -6.72 -6.25 15.68
CA SER A 154 -7.72 -5.38 15.08
C SER A 154 -8.02 -5.83 13.65
N PRO A 155 -9.29 -5.90 13.23
CA PRO A 155 -9.66 -6.17 11.85
C PRO A 155 -9.23 -5.03 10.89
N THR A 156 -8.96 -3.84 11.42
CA THR A 156 -8.48 -2.69 10.64
C THR A 156 -6.97 -2.71 10.41
N THR A 157 -6.17 -3.11 11.41
CA THR A 157 -4.69 -3.10 11.29
C THR A 157 -4.11 -4.43 10.85
N HIS A 158 -4.79 -5.54 11.13
CA HIS A 158 -4.35 -6.92 10.90
C HIS A 158 -3.05 -7.32 11.61
N ILE A 159 -2.45 -6.44 12.41
CA ILE A 159 -1.17 -6.63 13.08
C ILE A 159 -1.40 -6.98 14.55
N PRO A 160 -0.88 -8.13 15.05
CA PRO A 160 -0.99 -8.47 16.47
C PRO A 160 -0.37 -7.39 17.36
N GLY A 161 -1.10 -6.99 18.37
CA GLY A 161 -0.68 -5.95 19.30
C GLY A 161 -0.98 -4.51 18.83
N LEU A 162 -1.44 -4.30 17.62
CA LEU A 162 -1.77 -2.97 17.10
C LEU A 162 -3.29 -2.84 16.87
N VAL A 163 -3.90 -1.85 17.49
CA VAL A 163 -5.36 -1.66 17.53
C VAL A 163 -5.74 -0.34 16.87
N SER A 164 -6.76 -0.37 16.04
CA SER A 164 -7.42 0.84 15.56
C SER A 164 -8.53 1.27 16.52
N ILE A 165 -8.62 2.57 16.78
CA ILE A 165 -9.62 3.15 17.69
C ILE A 165 -11.06 2.91 17.20
N VAL A 166 -11.26 2.80 15.88
CA VAL A 166 -12.59 2.57 15.28
C VAL A 166 -13.15 1.18 15.59
N ASP A 167 -12.30 0.22 15.96
CA ASP A 167 -12.72 -1.14 16.29
C ASP A 167 -13.20 -1.28 17.75
N ILE A 168 -13.04 -0.23 18.57
CA ILE A 168 -13.43 -0.24 20.00
C ILE A 168 -14.96 -0.31 20.16
N ALA A 169 -15.70 0.56 19.47
CA ALA A 169 -17.16 0.58 19.59
C ALA A 169 -17.83 -0.73 19.09
N PRO A 170 -17.45 -1.29 17.94
CA PRO A 170 -17.95 -2.62 17.51
C PRO A 170 -17.66 -3.72 18.53
N THR A 171 -16.46 -3.71 19.11
CA THR A 171 -16.07 -4.67 20.18
C THR A 171 -16.93 -4.49 21.43
N ALA A 172 -17.14 -3.25 21.87
CA ALA A 172 -17.96 -2.94 23.03
C ALA A 172 -19.41 -3.40 22.86
N LEU A 173 -19.92 -3.41 21.62
CA LEU A 173 -21.25 -3.90 21.26
C LEU A 173 -21.30 -5.42 21.06
N GLY A 174 -20.18 -6.12 21.19
CA GLY A 174 -20.10 -7.56 20.97
C GLY A 174 -20.30 -7.99 19.50
N ARG A 175 -19.85 -7.17 18.54
CA ARG A 175 -19.93 -7.50 17.10
C ARG A 175 -18.74 -8.35 16.67
N PRO A 176 -18.88 -9.67 16.42
CA PRO A 176 -17.72 -10.55 16.22
C PRO A 176 -16.99 -10.32 14.89
N SER A 177 -17.70 -9.87 13.84
CA SER A 177 -17.11 -9.68 12.50
C SER A 177 -16.31 -8.38 12.36
N THR A 178 -16.56 -7.39 13.22
CA THR A 178 -15.95 -6.06 13.18
C THR A 178 -15.30 -5.67 14.50
N GLY A 179 -15.30 -6.55 15.47
CA GLY A 179 -14.69 -6.35 16.78
C GLY A 179 -13.27 -6.91 16.85
N LEU A 180 -12.56 -6.53 17.91
CA LEU A 180 -11.23 -7.01 18.21
C LEU A 180 -11.24 -8.52 18.49
N SER A 181 -10.24 -9.20 17.98
CA SER A 181 -9.87 -10.57 18.32
C SER A 181 -8.55 -10.59 19.10
N TRP A 182 -8.01 -11.77 19.37
CA TRP A 182 -6.73 -11.88 20.06
C TRP A 182 -5.93 -13.10 19.59
N VAL A 183 -4.63 -13.07 19.87
CA VAL A 183 -3.71 -14.18 19.68
C VAL A 183 -2.90 -14.39 20.94
N GLY A 184 -2.60 -15.64 21.27
CA GLY A 184 -1.77 -15.98 22.43
C GLY A 184 -0.36 -15.40 22.30
N ALA A 185 0.18 -14.87 23.40
CA ALA A 185 1.55 -14.39 23.47
C ALA A 185 2.09 -14.62 24.90
N SER A 186 3.27 -15.25 25.00
CA SER A 186 3.92 -15.52 26.28
C SER A 186 4.46 -14.26 26.93
N ASN A 187 4.95 -13.30 26.15
CA ASN A 187 5.45 -12.00 26.60
C ASN A 187 4.79 -10.86 25.80
N ALA A 188 3.48 -10.65 26.04
CA ALA A 188 2.72 -9.63 25.32
C ALA A 188 3.27 -8.21 25.54
N VAL A 189 3.66 -7.86 26.76
CA VAL A 189 4.20 -6.52 27.09
C VAL A 189 5.52 -6.27 26.36
N GLY A 190 6.48 -7.19 26.44
CA GLY A 190 7.76 -7.04 25.76
C GLY A 190 7.62 -6.98 24.24
N HIS A 191 6.65 -7.72 23.66
CA HIS A 191 6.33 -7.60 22.24
C HIS A 191 5.81 -6.19 21.90
N LEU A 192 4.91 -5.63 22.72
CA LEU A 192 4.37 -4.29 22.48
C LEU A 192 5.42 -3.20 22.64
N ASP A 193 6.35 -3.34 23.58
CA ASP A 193 7.46 -2.39 23.75
C ASP A 193 8.36 -2.38 22.50
N SER A 194 8.73 -3.56 21.99
CA SER A 194 9.50 -3.70 20.74
C SER A 194 8.75 -3.12 19.54
N LEU A 195 7.47 -3.45 19.39
CA LEU A 195 6.60 -2.94 18.34
C LEU A 195 6.49 -1.40 18.37
N GLY A 196 6.30 -0.85 19.58
CA GLY A 196 6.24 0.60 19.80
C GLY A 196 7.54 1.31 19.41
N GLN A 197 8.70 0.75 19.78
CA GLN A 197 10.01 1.28 19.41
C GLN A 197 10.22 1.24 17.89
N GLN A 198 9.87 0.12 17.24
CA GLN A 198 9.97 -0.02 15.80
C GLN A 198 9.09 1.01 15.05
N ILE A 199 7.83 1.17 15.46
CA ILE A 199 6.92 2.17 14.87
C ILE A 199 7.47 3.58 15.07
N HIS A 200 7.98 3.90 16.27
CA HIS A 200 8.54 5.22 16.56
C HIS A 200 9.76 5.54 15.71
N ALA A 201 10.74 4.64 15.60
CA ALA A 201 11.93 4.82 14.79
C ALA A 201 11.59 5.01 13.30
N ASN A 202 10.69 4.17 12.76
CA ASN A 202 10.26 4.28 11.36
C ASN A 202 9.52 5.59 11.09
N ASN A 203 8.65 6.06 12.00
CA ASN A 203 7.95 7.33 11.85
C ASN A 203 8.90 8.53 11.82
N ARG A 204 9.92 8.54 12.69
CA ARG A 204 10.91 9.62 12.73
C ARG A 204 11.72 9.73 11.45
N LEU A 205 12.07 8.59 10.85
CA LEU A 205 12.92 8.53 9.67
C LEU A 205 12.15 8.58 8.35
N LYS A 206 10.84 8.54 8.36
CA LYS A 206 10.02 8.38 7.16
C LYS A 206 10.35 9.38 6.05
N TYR A 207 10.42 10.66 6.35
CA TYR A 207 10.80 11.69 5.38
C TYR A 207 12.27 11.56 4.97
N ALA A 208 13.18 11.40 5.95
CA ALA A 208 14.60 11.27 5.67
C ALA A 208 14.90 10.05 4.79
N ALA A 209 14.29 8.90 5.08
CA ALA A 209 14.46 7.68 4.29
C ALA A 209 14.03 7.86 2.83
N LEU A 210 12.88 8.52 2.61
CA LEU A 210 12.40 8.79 1.26
C LEU A 210 13.30 9.77 0.50
N PHE A 211 13.74 10.86 1.14
CA PHE A 211 14.65 11.82 0.49
C PHE A 211 16.01 11.19 0.20
N ILE A 212 16.54 10.37 1.10
CA ILE A 212 17.79 9.62 0.88
C ILE A 212 17.62 8.66 -0.30
N ALA A 213 16.54 7.90 -0.34
CA ALA A 213 16.25 7.01 -1.46
C ALA A 213 16.13 7.80 -2.77
N ALA A 214 15.36 8.89 -2.79
CA ALA A 214 15.17 9.72 -3.98
C ALA A 214 16.50 10.30 -4.49
N ALA A 215 17.32 10.84 -3.60
CA ALA A 215 18.64 11.37 -3.94
C ALA A 215 19.59 10.28 -4.49
N LEU A 216 19.60 9.10 -3.86
CA LEU A 216 20.39 7.96 -4.32
C LEU A 216 19.97 7.50 -5.72
N LEU A 217 18.66 7.32 -5.95
CA LEU A 217 18.14 6.87 -7.24
C LEU A 217 18.43 7.91 -8.34
N LEU A 218 18.28 9.19 -8.02
CA LEU A 218 18.63 10.27 -8.93
C LEU A 218 20.13 10.29 -9.24
N LEU A 219 20.99 10.11 -8.23
CA LEU A 219 22.44 10.03 -8.42
C LEU A 219 22.81 8.87 -9.36
N LEU A 220 22.26 7.66 -9.14
CA LEU A 220 22.48 6.50 -10.02
C LEU A 220 22.04 6.80 -11.46
N ALA A 221 20.92 7.52 -11.63
CA ALA A 221 20.42 7.91 -12.94
C ALA A 221 21.34 8.94 -13.62
N LEU A 222 21.81 9.95 -12.88
CA LEU A 222 22.72 10.98 -13.40
C LEU A 222 24.08 10.42 -13.80
N LEU A 223 24.62 9.49 -13.03
CA LEU A 223 25.87 8.77 -13.33
C LEU A 223 25.74 7.81 -14.52
N GLY A 224 24.51 7.63 -15.04
CA GLY A 224 24.27 6.77 -16.20
C GLY A 224 24.39 5.28 -15.90
N LEU A 225 24.31 4.89 -14.64
CA LEU A 225 24.50 3.52 -14.21
C LEU A 225 23.29 2.65 -14.56
N ARG A 226 23.52 1.44 -15.10
CA ARG A 226 22.46 0.44 -15.35
C ARG A 226 21.70 0.06 -14.08
N ALA A 227 22.34 0.22 -12.91
CA ALA A 227 21.71 0.01 -11.61
C ALA A 227 20.50 0.92 -11.36
N ALA A 228 20.37 2.04 -12.07
CA ALA A 228 19.19 2.92 -11.93
C ALA A 228 17.87 2.21 -12.25
N ALA A 229 17.84 1.35 -13.28
CA ALA A 229 16.62 0.61 -13.67
C ALA A 229 16.20 -0.44 -12.60
N THR A 230 17.15 -0.96 -11.81
CA THR A 230 16.89 -1.94 -10.74
C THR A 230 16.80 -1.30 -9.36
N ALA A 231 17.06 0.02 -9.26
CA ALA A 231 17.18 0.70 -7.98
C ALA A 231 15.83 0.85 -7.24
N VAL A 232 14.73 1.08 -7.96
CA VAL A 232 13.40 1.13 -7.34
C VAL A 232 13.00 -0.25 -6.79
N PRO A 233 13.07 -1.36 -7.55
CA PRO A 233 12.90 -2.70 -6.99
C PRO A 233 13.82 -2.98 -5.79
N ALA A 234 15.09 -2.57 -5.85
CA ALA A 234 16.03 -2.74 -4.75
C ALA A 234 15.58 -1.99 -3.49
N ALA A 235 15.16 -0.71 -3.63
CA ALA A 235 14.66 0.08 -2.52
C ALA A 235 13.42 -0.55 -1.88
N LEU A 236 12.48 -1.05 -2.69
CA LEU A 236 11.28 -1.74 -2.23
C LEU A 236 11.63 -3.05 -1.49
N LEU A 237 12.57 -3.84 -2.01
CA LEU A 237 13.01 -5.10 -1.37
C LEU A 237 13.75 -4.84 -0.06
N VAL A 238 14.64 -3.85 -0.02
CA VAL A 238 15.36 -3.46 1.21
C VAL A 238 14.36 -2.95 2.25
N ASN A 239 13.43 -2.10 1.86
CA ASN A 239 12.38 -1.60 2.75
C ASN A 239 11.58 -2.74 3.39
N LEU A 240 11.19 -3.73 2.59
CA LEU A 240 10.48 -4.91 3.07
C LEU A 240 11.36 -5.78 3.99
N GLY A 241 12.65 -5.92 3.65
CA GLY A 241 13.63 -6.64 4.46
C GLY A 241 13.87 -5.99 5.83
N LEU A 242 13.89 -4.66 5.90
CA LEU A 242 13.99 -3.91 7.16
C LEU A 242 12.75 -4.12 8.04
N GLY A 243 11.55 -4.16 7.44
CA GLY A 243 10.32 -4.52 8.13
C GLY A 243 10.33 -5.97 8.65
N ALA A 244 10.78 -6.92 7.83
CA ALA A 244 10.89 -8.34 8.20
C ALA A 244 11.91 -8.57 9.32
N ALA A 245 13.00 -7.83 9.32
CA ALA A 245 14.02 -7.88 10.37
C ALA A 245 13.64 -7.09 11.63
N GLN A 246 12.46 -6.45 11.65
CA GLN A 246 11.94 -5.65 12.77
C GLN A 246 12.93 -4.60 13.28
N VAL A 247 13.64 -3.94 12.35
CA VAL A 247 14.69 -2.98 12.69
C VAL A 247 14.09 -1.75 13.36
N SER A 248 14.58 -1.43 14.55
CA SER A 248 14.23 -0.21 15.32
C SER A 248 15.39 0.78 15.48
N ASN A 249 16.61 0.38 15.08
CA ASN A 249 17.79 1.25 15.13
C ASN A 249 17.80 2.20 13.92
N GLU A 250 17.77 3.50 14.17
CA GLU A 250 17.70 4.54 13.14
C GLU A 250 18.92 4.52 12.19
N ILE A 251 20.12 4.23 12.70
CA ILE A 251 21.34 4.16 11.89
C ILE A 251 21.25 2.99 10.91
N VAL A 252 20.79 1.82 11.39
CA VAL A 252 20.62 0.63 10.55
C VAL A 252 19.54 0.84 9.50
N LEU A 253 18.45 1.56 9.83
CA LEU A 253 17.40 1.94 8.87
C LEU A 253 17.97 2.83 7.77
N VAL A 254 18.71 3.89 8.12
CA VAL A 254 19.34 4.81 7.14
C VAL A 254 20.38 4.09 6.29
N ALA A 255 21.25 3.28 6.90
CA ALA A 255 22.26 2.50 6.18
C ALA A 255 21.60 1.48 5.23
N GLY A 256 20.53 0.80 5.67
CA GLY A 256 19.75 -0.10 4.83
C GLY A 256 19.19 0.60 3.60
N ILE A 257 18.44 1.69 3.80
CA ILE A 257 17.83 2.44 2.69
C ILE A 257 18.87 3.05 1.74
N SER A 258 20.03 3.49 2.23
CA SER A 258 21.08 4.06 1.38
C SER A 258 22.02 2.99 0.81
N ILE A 259 22.88 2.43 1.64
CA ILE A 259 23.93 1.47 1.22
C ILE A 259 23.30 0.16 0.75
N GLY A 260 22.33 -0.38 1.51
CA GLY A 260 21.64 -1.62 1.17
C GLY A 260 20.93 -1.54 -0.19
N THR A 261 20.22 -0.43 -0.46
CA THR A 261 19.60 -0.19 -1.76
C THR A 261 20.63 -0.11 -2.89
N ALA A 262 21.73 0.63 -2.70
CA ALA A 262 22.78 0.74 -3.71
C ALA A 262 23.40 -0.62 -4.02
N LEU A 263 23.83 -1.36 -3.00
CA LEU A 263 24.44 -2.68 -3.17
C LEU A 263 23.49 -3.67 -3.86
N LEU A 264 22.23 -3.71 -3.44
CA LEU A 264 21.23 -4.58 -4.05
C LEU A 264 20.92 -4.16 -5.49
N ALA A 265 20.82 -2.85 -5.78
CA ALA A 265 20.61 -2.35 -7.14
C ALA A 265 21.74 -2.79 -8.08
N PHE A 266 23.00 -2.68 -7.65
CA PHE A 266 24.16 -3.16 -8.43
C PHE A 266 24.15 -4.67 -8.62
N ALA A 267 23.80 -5.43 -7.58
CA ALA A 267 23.70 -6.90 -7.66
C ALA A 267 22.61 -7.32 -8.65
N LEU A 268 21.41 -6.72 -8.54
CA LEU A 268 20.29 -6.97 -9.43
C LEU A 268 20.61 -6.56 -10.88
N ALA A 269 21.31 -5.45 -11.10
CA ALA A 269 21.73 -5.01 -12.43
C ALA A 269 22.70 -5.98 -13.12
N ARG A 270 23.51 -6.72 -12.33
CA ARG A 270 24.39 -7.77 -12.85
C ARG A 270 23.64 -9.05 -13.22
N VAL A 271 22.58 -9.36 -12.50
CA VAL A 271 21.77 -10.57 -12.70
C VAL A 271 20.69 -10.34 -13.76
N CYS A 272 19.97 -9.22 -13.66
CA CYS A 272 18.83 -8.90 -14.53
C CYS A 272 19.28 -8.19 -15.80
N ARG A 273 20.01 -8.89 -16.67
CA ARG A 273 20.55 -8.33 -17.92
C ARG A 273 19.60 -8.45 -19.12
N SER A 274 18.57 -9.28 -19.03
CA SER A 274 17.58 -9.50 -20.08
C SER A 274 16.23 -8.88 -19.74
N ASP A 275 15.43 -8.60 -20.75
CA ASP A 275 14.05 -8.12 -20.60
C ASP A 275 13.19 -9.11 -19.77
N ASP A 276 13.38 -10.42 -19.97
CA ASP A 276 12.66 -11.44 -19.21
C ASP A 276 13.07 -11.42 -17.72
N ALA A 277 14.36 -11.25 -17.41
CA ALA A 277 14.82 -11.15 -16.02
C ALA A 277 14.32 -9.87 -15.33
N LEU A 278 14.25 -8.75 -16.05
CA LEU A 278 13.65 -7.52 -15.54
C LEU A 278 12.14 -7.65 -15.33
N LEU A 279 11.43 -8.30 -16.27
CA LEU A 279 10.00 -8.57 -16.10
C LEU A 279 9.73 -9.42 -14.86
N MET A 280 10.56 -10.45 -14.65
CA MET A 280 10.47 -11.29 -13.45
C MET A 280 10.78 -10.53 -12.17
N LEU A 281 11.79 -9.65 -12.18
CA LEU A 281 12.11 -8.79 -11.04
C LEU A 281 10.93 -7.87 -10.70
N TYR A 282 10.37 -7.18 -11.70
CA TYR A 282 9.28 -6.24 -11.49
C TYR A 282 7.99 -6.94 -11.02
N GLY A 283 7.61 -8.02 -11.69
CA GLY A 283 6.47 -8.85 -11.27
C GLY A 283 6.68 -9.49 -9.90
N GLY A 284 7.89 -9.97 -9.63
CA GLY A 284 8.28 -10.60 -8.36
C GLY A 284 8.19 -9.64 -7.17
N VAL A 285 8.63 -8.38 -7.34
CA VAL A 285 8.51 -7.36 -6.29
C VAL A 285 7.05 -7.04 -5.99
N VAL A 286 6.23 -6.82 -7.03
CA VAL A 286 4.80 -6.55 -6.85
C VAL A 286 4.11 -7.75 -6.18
N PHE A 287 4.43 -8.97 -6.62
CA PHE A 287 3.91 -10.21 -6.01
C PHE A 287 4.33 -10.35 -4.54
N LEU A 288 5.60 -10.03 -4.21
CA LEU A 288 6.11 -10.12 -2.85
C LEU A 288 5.38 -9.14 -1.92
N TYR A 289 5.11 -7.91 -2.38
CA TYR A 289 4.29 -6.96 -1.63
C TYR A 289 2.88 -7.52 -1.39
N ALA A 290 2.22 -8.05 -2.42
CA ALA A 290 0.91 -8.68 -2.29
C ALA A 290 0.92 -9.87 -1.32
N ALA A 291 1.92 -10.75 -1.42
CA ALA A 291 2.05 -11.92 -0.56
C ALA A 291 2.29 -11.54 0.91
N THR A 292 3.13 -10.53 1.16
CA THR A 292 3.39 -10.05 2.53
C THR A 292 2.20 -9.36 3.16
N MET A 293 1.38 -8.63 2.41
CA MET A 293 0.14 -8.06 2.93
C MET A 293 -0.81 -9.11 3.48
N VAL A 294 -0.87 -10.28 2.84
CA VAL A 294 -1.74 -11.38 3.28
C VAL A 294 -1.12 -12.15 4.43
N SER A 295 0.19 -12.43 4.39
CA SER A 295 0.84 -13.36 5.31
C SER A 295 1.53 -12.69 6.50
N ARG A 296 2.11 -11.51 6.28
CA ARG A 296 2.96 -10.77 7.22
C ARG A 296 2.77 -9.24 7.04
N PRO A 297 1.57 -8.71 7.31
CA PRO A 297 1.28 -7.29 7.08
C PRO A 297 2.21 -6.34 7.83
N GLU A 298 2.73 -6.76 8.98
CA GLU A 298 3.69 -5.99 9.78
C GLU A 298 4.98 -5.68 9.02
N TRP A 299 5.43 -6.56 8.11
CA TRP A 299 6.67 -6.35 7.34
C TRP A 299 6.52 -5.18 6.35
N GLN A 300 5.33 -5.02 5.83
CA GLN A 300 5.03 -3.96 4.87
C GLN A 300 4.54 -2.68 5.54
N ALA A 301 3.85 -2.80 6.67
CA ALA A 301 3.28 -1.65 7.36
C ALA A 301 4.31 -0.93 8.26
N ILE A 302 5.23 -1.67 8.90
CA ILE A 302 6.15 -1.13 9.90
C ILE A 302 7.57 -1.12 9.34
N ASN A 303 7.78 -0.24 8.37
CA ASN A 303 9.05 0.01 7.73
C ASN A 303 9.12 1.49 7.29
N PRO A 304 10.27 2.00 6.80
CA PRO A 304 10.42 3.42 6.45
C PRO A 304 9.43 3.94 5.40
N PHE A 305 8.97 3.10 4.46
CA PHE A 305 7.99 3.50 3.43
C PHE A 305 6.56 3.05 3.75
N GLY A 306 6.35 2.36 4.87
CA GLY A 306 5.05 1.82 5.24
C GLY A 306 4.03 2.88 5.67
N PRO A 307 2.74 2.52 5.75
CA PRO A 307 1.65 3.42 6.14
C PRO A 307 1.60 3.69 7.66
N THR A 308 2.76 3.80 8.33
CA THR A 308 2.87 3.97 9.79
C THR A 308 2.25 5.26 10.31
N GLN A 309 2.02 6.27 9.47
CA GLN A 309 1.35 7.51 9.86
C GLN A 309 -0.17 7.40 9.88
N ASN A 310 -0.74 6.38 9.25
CA ASN A 310 -2.17 6.15 9.26
C ASN A 310 -2.53 5.20 10.40
N SER A 311 -3.60 5.48 11.12
CA SER A 311 -4.09 4.60 12.18
C SER A 311 -4.52 3.22 11.68
N ARG A 312 -4.56 3.04 10.37
CA ARG A 312 -4.88 1.78 9.71
C ARG A 312 -3.73 0.79 9.73
N PHE A 313 -2.49 1.23 9.51
CA PHE A 313 -1.30 0.37 9.37
C PHE A 313 -1.46 -0.78 8.37
N TRP A 314 -2.31 -0.61 7.39
CA TRP A 314 -2.69 -1.61 6.42
C TRP A 314 -2.72 -1.04 5.01
N GLY A 315 -2.36 -1.87 4.04
CA GLY A 315 -2.41 -1.54 2.64
C GLY A 315 -1.18 -0.80 2.12
N ILE A 316 -1.24 -0.40 0.86
CA ILE A 316 -0.23 0.40 0.19
C ILE A 316 -0.43 1.86 0.61
N GLY A 317 0.64 2.50 1.08
CA GLY A 317 0.63 3.95 1.30
C GLY A 317 1.21 4.68 0.09
N ASN A 318 0.93 5.99 -0.01
CA ASN A 318 1.30 6.82 -1.17
C ASN A 318 2.80 6.75 -1.55
N GLN A 319 3.69 6.51 -0.59
CA GLN A 319 5.13 6.33 -0.84
C GLN A 319 5.44 5.06 -1.62
N VAL A 320 4.88 3.93 -1.17
CA VAL A 320 5.05 2.62 -1.83
C VAL A 320 4.30 2.62 -3.15
N GLU A 321 3.11 3.22 -3.22
CA GLU A 321 2.35 3.44 -4.45
C GLU A 321 3.21 4.11 -5.52
N THR A 322 3.76 5.30 -5.20
CA THR A 322 4.58 6.07 -6.14
C THR A 322 5.79 5.27 -6.62
N LEU A 323 6.47 4.54 -5.72
CA LEU A 323 7.60 3.68 -6.09
C LEU A 323 7.17 2.49 -6.95
N LEU A 324 6.01 1.88 -6.68
CA LEU A 324 5.49 0.75 -7.45
C LEU A 324 5.07 1.13 -8.87
N LEU A 325 4.80 2.41 -9.17
CA LEU A 325 4.49 2.83 -10.54
C LEU A 325 5.62 2.46 -11.52
N ALA A 326 6.89 2.59 -11.14
CA ALA A 326 8.01 2.23 -12.02
C ALA A 326 8.00 0.74 -12.41
N PRO A 327 8.03 -0.24 -11.48
CA PRO A 327 7.99 -1.65 -11.84
C PRO A 327 6.68 -2.08 -12.50
N LEU A 328 5.54 -1.46 -12.16
CA LEU A 328 4.25 -1.78 -12.77
C LEU A 328 4.18 -1.32 -14.23
N LEU A 329 4.56 -0.09 -14.53
CA LEU A 329 4.51 0.43 -15.89
C LEU A 329 5.62 -0.17 -16.78
N ALA A 330 6.87 -0.26 -16.27
CA ALA A 330 7.96 -0.88 -17.00
C ALA A 330 7.72 -2.39 -17.20
N GLY A 331 7.18 -3.08 -16.22
CA GLY A 331 6.76 -4.47 -16.33
C GLY A 331 5.67 -4.67 -17.39
N ALA A 332 4.68 -3.77 -17.48
CA ALA A 332 3.65 -3.80 -18.53
C ALA A 332 4.25 -3.61 -19.94
N VAL A 333 5.27 -2.73 -20.09
CA VAL A 333 6.02 -2.59 -21.36
C VAL A 333 6.73 -3.91 -21.72
N LEU A 334 7.43 -4.52 -20.79
CA LEU A 334 8.14 -5.77 -21.01
C LEU A 334 7.18 -6.94 -21.28
N ALA A 335 6.09 -7.04 -20.53
CA ALA A 335 5.05 -8.05 -20.74
C ALA A 335 4.41 -7.91 -22.14
N ARG A 336 4.13 -6.67 -22.58
CA ARG A 336 3.68 -6.42 -23.95
C ARG A 336 4.71 -6.92 -24.99
N ARG A 337 5.98 -6.64 -24.79
CA ARG A 337 7.04 -7.06 -25.73
C ARG A 337 7.12 -8.58 -25.84
N ARG A 338 6.94 -9.28 -24.73
CA ARG A 338 7.04 -10.74 -24.64
C ARG A 338 5.78 -11.46 -25.10
N PHE A 339 4.59 -10.95 -24.73
CA PHE A 339 3.29 -11.62 -24.87
C PHE A 339 2.25 -10.78 -25.62
N GLY A 340 2.62 -9.64 -26.21
CA GLY A 340 1.70 -8.76 -26.92
C GLY A 340 0.67 -8.07 -26.03
N LEU A 341 -0.51 -7.82 -26.59
CA LEU A 341 -1.62 -7.16 -25.87
C LEU A 341 -2.02 -7.93 -24.61
N LEU A 342 -2.09 -9.25 -24.69
CA LEU A 342 -2.48 -10.09 -23.55
C LEU A 342 -1.51 -9.90 -22.36
N GLY A 343 -0.20 -9.87 -22.61
CA GLY A 343 0.79 -9.62 -21.56
C GLY A 343 0.61 -8.25 -20.91
N PHE A 344 0.37 -7.21 -21.70
CA PHE A 344 0.08 -5.87 -21.19
C PHE A 344 -1.16 -5.85 -20.30
N LEU A 345 -2.27 -6.44 -20.77
CA LEU A 345 -3.53 -6.46 -20.03
C LEU A 345 -3.43 -7.28 -18.75
N LEU A 346 -2.83 -8.48 -18.80
CA LEU A 346 -2.70 -9.34 -17.61
C LEU A 346 -1.77 -8.71 -16.56
N PHE A 347 -0.65 -8.11 -16.97
CA PHE A 347 0.25 -7.45 -16.03
C PHE A 347 -0.36 -6.17 -15.44
N GLY A 348 -1.06 -5.38 -16.27
CA GLY A 348 -1.81 -4.20 -15.79
C GLY A 348 -2.93 -4.56 -14.82
N LEU A 349 -3.72 -5.61 -15.15
CA LEU A 349 -4.77 -6.11 -14.25
C LEU A 349 -4.20 -6.63 -12.93
N PHE A 350 -3.09 -7.37 -12.98
CA PHE A 350 -2.38 -7.81 -11.77
C PHE A 350 -2.00 -6.61 -10.88
N GLY A 351 -1.42 -5.56 -11.47
CA GLY A 351 -1.10 -4.32 -10.73
C GLY A 351 -2.34 -3.66 -10.12
N LEU A 352 -3.43 -3.53 -10.89
CA LEU A 352 -4.69 -2.97 -10.40
C LEU A 352 -5.28 -3.79 -9.25
N VAL A 353 -5.26 -5.12 -9.34
CA VAL A 353 -5.71 -6.00 -8.25
C VAL A 353 -4.88 -5.79 -6.99
N VAL A 354 -3.53 -5.75 -7.12
CA VAL A 354 -2.64 -5.55 -5.97
C VAL A 354 -2.88 -4.20 -5.31
N MET A 355 -3.14 -3.14 -6.08
CA MET A 355 -3.40 -1.81 -5.54
C MET A 355 -4.78 -1.69 -4.89
N THR A 356 -5.82 -2.29 -5.51
CA THR A 356 -7.23 -1.99 -5.17
C THR A 356 -7.86 -2.97 -4.20
N ASP A 357 -7.49 -4.28 -4.27
CA ASP A 357 -8.15 -5.30 -3.45
C ASP A 357 -7.93 -5.04 -1.96
N ASN A 358 -9.00 -5.09 -1.18
CA ASN A 358 -9.01 -4.83 0.26
C ASN A 358 -8.12 -5.74 1.09
N ARG A 359 -7.82 -6.93 0.58
CA ARG A 359 -6.90 -7.87 1.24
C ARG A 359 -5.44 -7.57 0.92
N LEU A 360 -5.20 -6.69 -0.04
CA LEU A 360 -3.88 -6.34 -0.56
C LEU A 360 -3.59 -4.85 -0.33
N GLY A 361 -3.58 -4.05 -1.40
CA GLY A 361 -3.23 -2.64 -1.34
C GLY A 361 -4.25 -1.76 -0.64
N SER A 362 -5.54 -2.03 -0.90
CA SER A 362 -6.68 -1.23 -0.37
C SER A 362 -6.49 0.28 -0.61
N ASP A 363 -5.90 0.62 -1.76
CA ASP A 363 -5.55 1.99 -2.15
C ASP A 363 -6.38 2.44 -3.35
N GLY A 364 -7.45 3.19 -3.07
CA GLY A 364 -8.33 3.72 -4.12
C GLY A 364 -7.70 4.83 -4.94
N GLY A 365 -6.84 5.66 -4.33
CA GLY A 365 -6.08 6.70 -5.01
C GLY A 365 -5.09 6.09 -6.00
N GLY A 366 -4.28 5.16 -5.52
CA GLY A 366 -3.29 4.42 -6.31
C GLY A 366 -3.92 3.63 -7.46
N ALA A 367 -5.12 3.10 -7.26
CA ALA A 367 -5.86 2.43 -8.34
C ALA A 367 -6.23 3.39 -9.49
N ILE A 368 -6.67 4.61 -9.18
CA ILE A 368 -6.97 5.65 -10.17
C ILE A 368 -5.69 6.06 -10.89
N VAL A 369 -4.63 6.33 -10.14
CA VAL A 369 -3.30 6.72 -10.67
C VAL A 369 -2.77 5.67 -11.64
N LEU A 370 -2.72 4.41 -11.21
CA LEU A 370 -2.25 3.30 -12.03
C LEU A 370 -3.16 3.07 -13.25
N GLY A 371 -4.49 3.13 -13.07
CA GLY A 371 -5.45 2.96 -14.15
C GLY A 371 -5.28 3.99 -15.26
N VAL A 372 -5.14 5.27 -14.90
CA VAL A 372 -4.89 6.36 -15.87
C VAL A 372 -3.52 6.19 -16.53
N ALA A 373 -2.48 5.90 -15.75
CA ALA A 373 -1.13 5.71 -16.28
C ALA A 373 -1.07 4.53 -17.28
N LEU A 374 -1.72 3.39 -16.96
CA LEU A 374 -1.83 2.25 -17.90
C LEU A 374 -2.64 2.58 -19.14
N ALA A 375 -3.71 3.37 -19.03
CA ALA A 375 -4.50 3.79 -20.20
C ALA A 375 -3.66 4.68 -21.14
N VAL A 376 -2.92 5.66 -20.57
CA VAL A 376 -1.98 6.51 -21.35
C VAL A 376 -0.89 5.66 -22.00
N LEU A 377 -0.28 4.74 -21.21
CA LEU A 377 0.75 3.84 -21.72
C LEU A 377 0.22 2.95 -22.86
N GLY A 378 -0.94 2.34 -22.68
CA GLY A 378 -1.60 1.52 -23.69
C GLY A 378 -1.94 2.32 -24.95
N TRP A 379 -2.50 3.53 -24.78
CA TRP A 379 -2.77 4.43 -25.90
C TRP A 379 -1.52 4.68 -26.75
N ARG A 380 -0.41 5.01 -26.14
CA ARG A 380 0.88 5.28 -26.81
C ARG A 380 1.46 4.02 -27.44
N LEU A 381 1.55 2.93 -26.69
CA LEU A 381 2.18 1.69 -27.13
C LEU A 381 1.43 1.01 -28.29
N PHE A 382 0.11 1.07 -28.30
CA PHE A 382 -0.73 0.46 -29.36
C PHE A 382 -1.14 1.45 -30.44
N ARG A 383 -0.71 2.72 -30.35
CA ARG A 383 -1.06 3.80 -31.29
C ARG A 383 -2.57 3.91 -31.54
N LEU A 384 -3.34 3.85 -30.46
CA LEU A 384 -4.79 3.88 -30.56
C LEU A 384 -5.29 5.27 -30.98
N ARG A 385 -6.46 5.32 -31.64
CA ARG A 385 -7.20 6.56 -31.81
C ARG A 385 -7.73 7.08 -30.49
N LEU A 386 -8.21 8.31 -30.42
CA LEU A 386 -8.77 8.91 -29.20
C LEU A 386 -9.93 8.07 -28.64
N SER A 387 -10.78 7.49 -29.50
CA SER A 387 -11.85 6.58 -29.08
C SER A 387 -11.32 5.32 -28.36
N GLY A 388 -10.19 4.78 -28.83
CA GLY A 388 -9.53 3.65 -28.16
C GLY A 388 -8.92 4.03 -26.81
N PHE A 389 -8.41 5.26 -26.67
CA PHE A 389 -7.95 5.79 -25.39
C PHE A 389 -9.11 5.94 -24.39
N ILE A 390 -10.23 6.53 -24.83
CA ILE A 390 -11.44 6.63 -24.02
C ILE A 390 -11.94 5.25 -23.61
N GLY A 391 -11.89 4.27 -24.52
CA GLY A 391 -12.22 2.87 -24.22
C GLY A 391 -11.32 2.25 -23.14
N LEU A 392 -10.01 2.50 -23.18
CA LEU A 392 -9.07 2.03 -22.15
C LEU A 392 -9.33 2.70 -20.79
N LEU A 393 -9.59 4.00 -20.75
CA LEU A 393 -9.97 4.72 -19.53
C LEU A 393 -11.27 4.16 -18.95
N GLY A 394 -12.28 3.93 -19.80
CA GLY A 394 -13.53 3.31 -19.39
C GLY A 394 -13.32 1.91 -18.83
N ALA A 395 -12.52 1.07 -19.50
CA ALA A 395 -12.20 -0.27 -19.03
C ALA A 395 -11.44 -0.24 -17.68
N ALA A 396 -10.47 0.66 -17.53
CA ALA A 396 -9.76 0.84 -16.26
C ALA A 396 -10.72 1.29 -15.15
N ALA A 397 -11.60 2.27 -15.41
CA ALA A 397 -12.59 2.74 -14.45
C ALA A 397 -13.57 1.63 -14.03
N VAL A 398 -14.11 0.86 -14.99
CA VAL A 398 -15.00 -0.28 -14.71
C VAL A 398 -14.28 -1.34 -13.89
N THR A 399 -13.01 -1.65 -14.21
CA THR A 399 -12.20 -2.61 -13.46
C THR A 399 -11.99 -2.15 -12.02
N VAL A 400 -11.60 -0.89 -11.82
CA VAL A 400 -11.41 -0.31 -10.47
C VAL A 400 -12.73 -0.34 -9.70
N LEU A 401 -13.84 0.10 -10.29
CA LEU A 401 -15.16 0.08 -9.65
C LEU A 401 -15.59 -1.35 -9.27
N TRP A 402 -15.36 -2.32 -10.16
CA TRP A 402 -15.67 -3.72 -9.89
C TRP A 402 -14.82 -4.29 -8.74
N LEU A 403 -13.50 -4.00 -8.71
CA LEU A 403 -12.61 -4.43 -7.64
C LEU A 403 -13.02 -3.80 -6.30
N VAL A 404 -13.36 -2.51 -6.31
CA VAL A 404 -13.88 -1.81 -5.13
C VAL A 404 -15.19 -2.44 -4.65
N GLN A 405 -16.15 -2.66 -5.52
CA GLN A 405 -17.43 -3.31 -5.15
C GLN A 405 -17.22 -4.70 -4.57
N ARG A 406 -16.30 -5.48 -5.16
CA ARG A 406 -15.93 -6.79 -4.62
C ARG A 406 -15.33 -6.67 -3.21
N GLY A 407 -14.50 -5.67 -2.98
CA GLY A 407 -13.96 -5.35 -1.65
C GLY A 407 -15.06 -4.98 -0.66
N LEU A 408 -16.04 -4.18 -1.09
CA LEU A 408 -17.18 -3.76 -0.25
C LEU A 408 -18.07 -4.94 0.20
N ALA A 409 -18.14 -6.00 -0.59
CA ALA A 409 -18.87 -7.22 -0.23
C ALA A 409 -18.17 -8.02 0.89
N GLN A 410 -16.89 -7.73 1.18
CA GLN A 410 -16.15 -8.36 2.26
C GLN A 410 -16.44 -7.65 3.58
N GLN A 411 -16.60 -8.42 4.66
CA GLN A 411 -16.90 -7.86 5.98
C GLN A 411 -15.63 -7.24 6.60
N GLY A 412 -15.72 -5.98 7.05
CA GLY A 412 -14.67 -5.27 7.77
C GLY A 412 -14.87 -3.75 7.70
N PRO A 413 -14.34 -2.98 8.66
CA PRO A 413 -14.25 -1.53 8.54
C PRO A 413 -13.20 -1.20 7.47
N ASP A 414 -13.63 -0.45 6.46
CA ASP A 414 -12.79 -0.14 5.30
C ASP A 414 -13.00 1.30 4.84
N HIS A 415 -11.91 1.98 4.48
CA HIS A 415 -11.93 3.30 3.89
C HIS A 415 -12.74 3.37 2.59
N LEU A 416 -12.58 2.35 1.74
CA LEU A 416 -13.35 2.27 0.50
C LEU A 416 -14.84 2.13 0.80
N ARG A 417 -15.20 1.32 1.79
CA ARG A 417 -16.60 1.18 2.22
C ARG A 417 -17.15 2.50 2.75
N SER A 418 -16.39 3.21 3.56
CA SER A 418 -16.76 4.55 4.04
C SER A 418 -16.94 5.53 2.88
N ALA A 419 -16.02 5.54 1.92
CA ALA A 419 -16.07 6.41 0.74
C ALA A 419 -17.25 6.07 -0.20
N PHE A 420 -17.61 4.80 -0.33
CA PHE A 420 -18.71 4.33 -1.20
C PHE A 420 -20.04 4.13 -0.49
N SER A 421 -20.18 4.50 0.79
CA SER A 421 -21.40 4.31 1.56
C SER A 421 -22.65 5.00 0.95
N GLY A 422 -22.43 6.03 0.10
CA GLY A 422 -23.46 6.70 -0.69
C GLY A 422 -23.43 6.34 -2.19
N GLY A 423 -22.85 5.19 -2.58
CA GLY A 423 -22.66 4.82 -3.98
C GLY A 423 -21.66 5.73 -4.71
N VAL A 424 -21.81 5.89 -6.02
CA VAL A 424 -20.91 6.73 -6.83
C VAL A 424 -20.93 8.19 -6.38
N SER A 425 -22.10 8.74 -6.03
CA SER A 425 -22.23 10.10 -5.52
C SER A 425 -21.51 10.28 -4.18
N GLY A 426 -21.61 9.30 -3.27
CA GLY A 426 -20.88 9.29 -2.01
C GLY A 426 -19.37 9.23 -2.23
N PHE A 427 -18.91 8.44 -3.21
CA PHE A 427 -17.49 8.37 -3.59
C PHE A 427 -16.99 9.71 -4.13
N LEU A 428 -17.72 10.34 -5.06
CA LEU A 428 -17.35 11.66 -5.60
C LEU A 428 -17.34 12.73 -4.52
N ALA A 429 -18.31 12.72 -3.61
CA ALA A 429 -18.34 13.61 -2.46
C ALA A 429 -17.15 13.36 -1.51
N SER A 430 -16.80 12.10 -1.26
CA SER A 430 -15.60 11.72 -0.48
C SER A 430 -14.32 12.20 -1.16
N LEU A 431 -14.19 12.04 -2.48
CA LEU A 431 -13.05 12.53 -3.25
C LEU A 431 -12.96 14.05 -3.19
N ALA A 432 -14.06 14.75 -3.41
CA ALA A 432 -14.12 16.22 -3.33
C ALA A 432 -13.79 16.75 -1.93
N SER A 433 -14.23 16.06 -0.87
CA SER A 433 -13.91 16.43 0.51
C SER A 433 -12.46 16.18 0.89
N ARG A 434 -11.79 15.23 0.22
CA ARG A 434 -10.36 14.91 0.42
C ARG A 434 -9.44 15.81 -0.39
N TRP A 435 -9.90 16.39 -1.48
CA TRP A 435 -9.07 17.27 -2.31
C TRP A 435 -8.36 18.39 -1.52
N PRO A 436 -9.03 19.12 -0.59
CA PRO A 436 -8.33 20.07 0.26
C PRO A 436 -7.15 19.49 1.06
N LEU A 437 -7.19 18.19 1.41
CA LEU A 437 -6.10 17.52 2.11
C LEU A 437 -4.86 17.34 1.23
N SER A 438 -5.02 17.25 -0.09
CA SER A 438 -3.91 17.12 -1.03
C SER A 438 -3.14 18.43 -1.16
N TYR A 439 -3.82 19.55 -1.28
CA TYR A 439 -3.16 20.83 -1.58
C TYR A 439 -2.98 21.77 -0.38
N LEU A 440 -3.86 21.77 0.64
CA LEU A 440 -3.70 22.65 1.81
C LEU A 440 -2.41 22.37 2.59
N PRO A 441 -2.05 21.12 2.95
CA PRO A 441 -0.76 20.83 3.56
C PRO A 441 0.41 21.20 2.65
N ALA A 442 0.25 21.01 1.32
CA ALA A 442 1.26 21.40 0.35
C ALA A 442 1.46 22.91 0.30
N LEU A 443 0.39 23.71 0.36
CA LEU A 443 0.45 25.16 0.43
C LEU A 443 1.09 25.64 1.74
N HIS A 444 0.81 25.01 2.87
CA HIS A 444 1.47 25.34 4.15
C HIS A 444 2.95 24.97 4.14
N ALA A 445 3.33 23.89 3.46
CA ALA A 445 4.70 23.43 3.31
C ALA A 445 5.33 23.86 1.97
N TRP A 446 4.88 24.97 1.37
CA TRP A 446 5.29 25.39 0.02
C TRP A 446 6.81 25.53 -0.15
N MET A 447 7.53 25.94 0.91
CA MET A 447 8.99 26.02 0.89
C MET A 447 9.68 24.67 0.66
N LEU A 448 9.01 23.55 0.98
CA LEU A 448 9.47 22.20 0.70
C LEU A 448 8.91 21.68 -0.63
N VAL A 449 7.62 21.89 -0.87
CA VAL A 449 6.89 21.32 -2.00
C VAL A 449 7.28 21.97 -3.33
N ALA A 450 7.44 23.30 -3.37
CA ALA A 450 7.78 24.00 -4.61
C ALA A 450 9.19 23.63 -5.15
N PRO A 451 10.27 23.58 -4.33
CA PRO A 451 11.55 23.06 -4.81
C PRO A 451 11.49 21.63 -5.30
N LEU A 452 10.77 20.72 -4.60
CA LEU A 452 10.61 19.34 -5.05
C LEU A 452 9.88 19.26 -6.39
N LEU A 453 8.83 20.04 -6.58
CA LEU A 453 8.12 20.10 -7.86
C LEU A 453 9.03 20.62 -8.99
N LEU A 454 9.82 21.67 -8.74
CA LEU A 454 10.78 22.17 -9.71
C LEU A 454 11.83 21.11 -10.07
N VAL A 455 12.37 20.40 -9.08
CA VAL A 455 13.32 19.31 -9.31
C VAL A 455 12.67 18.18 -10.10
N LEU A 456 11.43 17.77 -9.76
CA LEU A 456 10.69 16.75 -10.51
C LEU A 456 10.52 17.15 -11.98
N VAL A 457 10.06 18.38 -12.23
CA VAL A 457 9.88 18.91 -13.60
C VAL A 457 11.23 18.96 -14.33
N ALA A 458 12.29 19.44 -13.70
CA ALA A 458 13.61 19.50 -14.29
C ALA A 458 14.14 18.10 -14.64
N VAL A 459 14.02 17.13 -13.73
CA VAL A 459 14.42 15.74 -13.97
C VAL A 459 13.59 15.12 -15.08
N PHE A 460 12.28 15.35 -15.09
CA PHE A 460 11.38 14.86 -16.14
C PHE A 460 11.75 15.42 -17.51
N VAL A 461 11.94 16.75 -17.62
CA VAL A 461 12.33 17.40 -18.89
C VAL A 461 13.70 16.92 -19.35
N ALA A 462 14.67 16.80 -18.43
CA ALA A 462 16.00 16.27 -18.77
C ALA A 462 15.94 14.82 -19.24
N ALA A 463 15.14 13.97 -18.55
CA ALA A 463 14.91 12.58 -18.94
C ALA A 463 14.26 12.51 -20.33
N TRP A 464 13.21 13.29 -20.55
CA TRP A 464 12.49 13.34 -21.82
C TRP A 464 13.38 13.75 -23.01
N ARG A 465 14.18 14.81 -22.82
CA ARG A 465 15.08 15.31 -23.88
C ARG A 465 16.21 14.33 -24.21
N ARG A 466 16.73 13.61 -23.21
CA ARG A 466 17.85 12.68 -23.38
C ARG A 466 17.43 11.28 -23.86
N THR A 467 16.14 10.96 -23.77
CA THR A 467 15.65 9.63 -24.14
C THR A 467 15.36 9.57 -25.64
N GLU A 468 16.07 8.69 -26.36
CA GLU A 468 15.84 8.45 -27.78
C GLU A 468 14.87 7.28 -28.02
N VAL A 469 14.77 6.36 -27.06
CA VAL A 469 13.95 5.16 -27.17
C VAL A 469 12.48 5.51 -26.98
N GLN A 470 11.68 5.29 -28.02
CA GLN A 470 10.25 5.63 -28.01
C GLN A 470 9.48 4.97 -26.85
N ALA A 471 9.77 3.68 -26.58
CA ALA A 471 9.11 2.98 -25.47
C ALA A 471 9.38 3.64 -24.11
N THR A 472 10.59 4.17 -23.89
CA THR A 472 10.93 4.90 -22.66
C THR A 472 10.26 6.26 -22.60
N ARG A 473 10.11 6.96 -23.76
CA ARG A 473 9.32 8.21 -23.83
C ARG A 473 7.85 7.96 -23.51
N ASP A 474 7.25 6.91 -24.08
CA ASP A 474 5.86 6.55 -23.80
C ASP A 474 5.67 6.18 -22.33
N LEU A 475 6.64 5.49 -21.72
CA LEU A 475 6.67 5.16 -20.30
C LEU A 475 6.80 6.41 -19.41
N LEU A 476 7.71 7.35 -19.77
CA LEU A 476 7.87 8.62 -19.05
C LEU A 476 6.58 9.45 -19.13
N LEU A 477 5.91 9.51 -20.26
CA LEU A 477 4.64 10.22 -20.40
C LEU A 477 3.57 9.62 -19.50
N ALA A 478 3.40 8.29 -19.53
CA ALA A 478 2.44 7.60 -18.68
C ALA A 478 2.73 7.81 -17.18
N LEU A 479 4.01 7.75 -16.79
CA LEU A 479 4.46 8.02 -15.43
C LEU A 479 4.19 9.48 -15.04
N GLY A 480 4.52 10.44 -15.90
CA GLY A 480 4.27 11.87 -15.64
C GLY A 480 2.79 12.19 -15.46
N VAL A 481 1.92 11.62 -16.31
CA VAL A 481 0.47 11.74 -16.14
C VAL A 481 0.01 11.06 -14.85
N GLY A 482 0.50 9.85 -14.56
CA GLY A 482 0.20 9.16 -13.30
C GLY A 482 0.57 9.98 -12.07
N LEU A 483 1.79 10.54 -12.03
CA LEU A 483 2.24 11.42 -10.94
C LEU A 483 1.38 12.69 -10.84
N GLY A 484 1.00 13.29 -11.98
CA GLY A 484 0.07 14.43 -11.99
C GLY A 484 -1.29 14.10 -11.39
N VAL A 485 -1.84 12.91 -11.71
CA VAL A 485 -3.08 12.42 -11.11
C VAL A 485 -2.89 12.12 -9.63
N SER A 486 -1.74 11.53 -9.24
CA SER A 486 -1.41 11.25 -7.83
C SER A 486 -1.46 12.52 -6.98
N LEU A 487 -0.87 13.61 -7.45
CA LEU A 487 -0.93 14.92 -6.77
C LEU A 487 -2.35 15.49 -6.63
N LEU A 488 -3.32 15.01 -7.43
CA LEU A 488 -4.71 15.45 -7.37
C LEU A 488 -5.59 14.59 -6.46
N VAL A 489 -5.28 13.29 -6.33
CA VAL A 489 -6.15 12.35 -5.62
C VAL A 489 -5.61 11.89 -4.26
N ASN A 490 -4.30 12.05 -4.03
CA ASN A 490 -3.63 11.66 -2.80
C ASN A 490 -3.35 12.86 -1.89
N ASP A 491 -3.09 12.61 -0.61
CA ASP A 491 -2.97 13.62 0.44
C ASP A 491 -1.52 13.89 0.91
N SER A 492 -0.52 13.46 0.14
CA SER A 492 0.89 13.40 0.57
C SER A 492 1.86 13.96 -0.47
N ALA A 493 1.61 15.18 -0.98
CA ALA A 493 2.35 15.78 -2.09
C ALA A 493 3.89 15.71 -1.95
N ALA A 494 4.45 15.95 -0.76
CA ALA A 494 5.91 15.88 -0.56
C ALA A 494 6.47 14.47 -0.79
N TYR A 495 5.75 13.43 -0.38
CA TYR A 495 6.13 12.04 -0.60
C TYR A 495 6.05 11.66 -2.07
N GLU A 496 4.99 12.08 -2.74
CA GLU A 496 4.75 11.80 -4.15
C GLU A 496 5.77 12.51 -5.03
N LEU A 497 6.13 13.75 -4.71
CA LEU A 497 7.17 14.47 -5.44
C LEU A 497 8.56 13.85 -5.26
N ALA A 498 8.94 13.50 -4.03
CA ALA A 498 10.23 12.84 -3.77
C ALA A 498 10.29 11.43 -4.42
N GLY A 499 9.24 10.62 -4.25
CA GLY A 499 9.10 9.34 -4.94
C GLY A 499 9.07 9.49 -6.45
N GLY A 500 8.37 10.52 -6.97
CA GLY A 500 8.31 10.87 -8.38
C GLY A 500 9.68 11.17 -8.98
N ILE A 501 10.51 11.95 -8.29
CA ILE A 501 11.91 12.22 -8.71
C ILE A 501 12.67 10.90 -8.84
N ALA A 502 12.55 10.01 -7.85
CA ALA A 502 13.19 8.71 -7.84
C ALA A 502 12.78 7.84 -9.04
N VAL A 503 11.46 7.68 -9.26
CA VAL A 503 10.94 6.81 -10.31
C VAL A 503 11.17 7.37 -11.72
N VAL A 504 11.08 8.70 -11.92
CA VAL A 504 11.42 9.33 -13.20
C VAL A 504 12.90 9.13 -13.52
N GLY A 505 13.79 9.32 -12.54
CA GLY A 505 15.22 9.06 -12.70
C GLY A 505 15.51 7.61 -13.08
N ALA A 506 14.90 6.66 -12.39
CA ALA A 506 15.06 5.23 -12.66
C ALA A 506 14.52 4.85 -14.06
N VAL A 507 13.33 5.30 -14.42
CA VAL A 507 12.67 5.03 -15.72
C VAL A 507 13.43 5.66 -16.87
N ALA A 508 14.07 6.82 -16.69
CA ALA A 508 14.90 7.45 -17.72
C ALA A 508 16.06 6.56 -18.20
N ARG A 509 16.47 5.59 -17.39
CA ARG A 509 17.52 4.59 -17.70
C ARG A 509 16.97 3.24 -18.14
N PHE A 510 15.65 3.12 -18.20
CA PHE A 510 15.02 1.90 -18.70
C PHE A 510 15.15 1.85 -20.23
N VAL A 511 16.00 0.95 -20.71
CA VAL A 511 16.19 0.66 -22.14
C VAL A 511 15.90 -0.82 -22.35
N PRO A 512 14.80 -1.17 -23.01
CA PRO A 512 14.53 -2.55 -23.37
C PRO A 512 15.62 -3.09 -24.31
N THR A 513 16.20 -4.26 -23.99
CA THR A 513 17.43 -4.78 -24.65
C THR A 513 17.17 -5.62 -25.89
N ALA A 514 15.97 -6.20 -26.05
CA ALA A 514 15.69 -7.12 -27.15
C ALA A 514 14.79 -6.50 -28.22
N ALA A 515 15.01 -6.86 -29.49
CA ALA A 515 14.03 -6.63 -30.54
C ALA A 515 12.71 -7.35 -30.18
N PRO A 516 11.53 -6.77 -30.46
CA PRO A 516 10.26 -7.40 -30.14
C PRO A 516 10.17 -8.78 -30.79
N VAL A 517 10.01 -9.83 -30.00
CA VAL A 517 9.68 -11.16 -30.54
C VAL A 517 8.30 -11.04 -31.18
N ARG A 518 8.27 -10.95 -32.49
CA ARG A 518 7.02 -11.01 -33.26
C ARG A 518 6.51 -12.45 -33.21
N LEU A 519 5.75 -12.79 -32.18
CA LEU A 519 4.86 -13.94 -32.24
C LEU A 519 3.82 -13.61 -33.32
N ARG A 520 4.09 -14.06 -34.54
CA ARG A 520 3.06 -14.14 -35.57
C ARG A 520 2.09 -15.24 -35.14
N VAL A 521 1.14 -14.90 -34.29
CA VAL A 521 -0.07 -15.71 -34.17
C VAL A 521 -0.78 -15.58 -35.51
N ARG A 522 -0.54 -16.52 -36.42
CA ARG A 522 -1.42 -16.73 -37.54
C ARG A 522 -2.74 -17.20 -36.95
N VAL A 523 -3.63 -16.26 -36.67
CA VAL A 523 -5.05 -16.61 -36.51
C VAL A 523 -5.46 -17.10 -37.88
N PRO A 524 -5.88 -18.35 -38.07
CA PRO A 524 -6.45 -18.78 -39.32
C PRO A 524 -7.77 -18.03 -39.45
N LEU A 525 -7.71 -16.84 -40.06
CA LEU A 525 -8.90 -16.17 -40.56
C LEU A 525 -9.59 -17.17 -41.47
N PHE A 526 -10.82 -17.50 -41.13
CA PHE A 526 -11.75 -18.30 -41.91
C PHE A 526 -11.47 -18.07 -43.41
N ARG A 527 -11.00 -19.13 -44.13
CA ARG A 527 -11.03 -19.15 -45.56
C ARG A 527 -12.47 -18.84 -45.94
N ARG A 528 -12.73 -17.70 -46.53
CA ARG A 528 -13.98 -17.49 -47.28
C ARG A 528 -14.10 -18.69 -48.22
N ALA A 529 -15.17 -19.46 -48.06
CA ALA A 529 -15.54 -20.49 -49.03
C ALA A 529 -15.60 -19.80 -50.41
N GLU A 530 -14.77 -20.24 -51.31
CA GLU A 530 -14.89 -19.84 -52.72
C GLU A 530 -16.30 -20.21 -53.19
N PRO A 531 -17.01 -19.32 -53.87
CA PRO A 531 -18.31 -19.65 -54.44
C PRO A 531 -18.13 -20.81 -55.44
N VAL A 532 -18.84 -21.91 -55.19
CA VAL A 532 -18.95 -23.05 -56.13
C VAL A 532 -19.45 -22.49 -57.44
N ALA A 533 -18.60 -22.61 -58.50
CA ALA A 533 -18.99 -22.25 -59.84
C ALA A 533 -20.20 -23.11 -60.25
N SER A 534 -21.32 -22.48 -60.56
CA SER A 534 -22.50 -23.13 -61.09
C SER A 534 -22.17 -23.69 -62.47
N GLU A 535 -22.08 -25.00 -62.63
CA GLU A 535 -22.06 -25.68 -63.94
C GLU A 535 -23.32 -25.32 -64.69
N SER A 536 -23.13 -24.76 -65.87
CA SER A 536 -24.21 -24.51 -66.81
C SER A 536 -24.67 -25.84 -67.37
N PRO A 537 -25.99 -26.10 -67.56
CA PRO A 537 -26.47 -27.34 -68.13
C PRO A 537 -26.09 -27.38 -69.63
N PRO A 538 -25.78 -28.59 -70.19
CA PRO A 538 -25.49 -28.77 -71.63
C PRO A 538 -26.77 -28.59 -72.44
N SER A 539 -26.59 -27.91 -73.56
CA SER A 539 -27.59 -27.67 -74.63
C SER A 539 -27.99 -28.90 -75.37
#